data_09ec1f73e90b2a81e3b77a6362c1fa2e
#
_entry.id   09ec1f73e90b2a81e3b77a6362c1fa2e
#
_cell.length_a   1.000
_cell.length_b   1.000
_cell.length_c   1.000
_cell.angle_alpha   90.00
_cell.angle_beta   90.00
_cell.angle_gamma   90.00
#
_symmetry.space_group_name_H-M   'P 1'
#
loop_
_entity.id
_entity.type
_entity.pdbx_description
1 polymer ?
#
loop_
_entity_poly.entity_id
_entity_poly.type
_entity_poly.pdbx_seq_one_letter_code
_entity_poly.pdbx_strand_id
1 'polypeptide(L)'
;MKVCYKAGAVTAQNHYYSIAADAVEIRVWFLTDDIIRIRAGFDGDWDEASYSLVTTAWESRTDELMKDYRKRIPVAESTLVDGETRAVITGKKLRVEVEKDPFRICVYDAEGTMLHADIPELAYREDSNRRRIHTSQIEDDDYFYGFGEKGGEINKAEKYMNMAPGDAMGYNAKETDSLYKHIPFYIKLQRGTKKAVGYFYHSTAECDFNMGREKRNYWHRYSSFRADAGDVDLFLIAGPSIGEVIERYTDLTGKSVLLPKSAFGYLGSSMYYPELPENCDDAILEFIDTTKEEGIPVDGFQLSSGYCAVETEQGIKRCSFTWNYKRFK
;
A
#
# COMPACT_ATOMS: atom_id res chain seq x y z
N MET A 1 -13.46 -21.59 5.98
CA MET A 1 -12.15 -21.05 6.38
C MET A 1 -11.07 -21.84 5.64
N LYS A 2 -10.23 -21.16 4.89
CA LYS A 2 -9.08 -21.75 4.19
C LYS A 2 -7.82 -21.42 4.98
N VAL A 3 -6.89 -22.38 5.10
CA VAL A 3 -5.60 -22.21 5.77
C VAL A 3 -4.56 -22.91 4.91
N CYS A 4 -3.43 -22.27 4.67
CA CYS A 4 -2.30 -22.86 3.97
C CYS A 4 -1.35 -23.47 5.00
N TYR A 5 -1.55 -24.74 5.32
CA TYR A 5 -0.73 -25.46 6.29
C TYR A 5 0.35 -26.33 5.63
N LYS A 6 0.02 -26.93 4.48
CA LYS A 6 0.95 -27.77 3.70
C LYS A 6 0.97 -27.32 2.24
N ALA A 7 2.15 -27.42 1.63
CA ALA A 7 2.31 -27.22 0.21
C ALA A 7 2.74 -28.50 -0.50
N GLY A 8 2.23 -28.68 -1.70
CA GLY A 8 2.65 -29.71 -2.64
C GLY A 8 3.87 -29.29 -3.45
N ALA A 9 3.93 -29.79 -4.69
CA ALA A 9 4.99 -29.42 -5.62
C ALA A 9 4.93 -27.94 -6.01
N VAL A 10 6.11 -27.37 -6.21
CA VAL A 10 6.26 -26.04 -6.82
C VAL A 10 6.55 -26.23 -8.30
N THR A 11 5.80 -25.57 -9.17
CA THR A 11 5.90 -25.72 -10.62
C THR A 11 6.23 -24.40 -11.30
N ALA A 12 7.18 -24.41 -12.22
CA ALA A 12 7.49 -23.26 -13.04
C ALA A 12 6.44 -23.07 -14.14
N GLN A 13 5.96 -21.86 -14.31
CA GLN A 13 5.09 -21.39 -15.37
C GLN A 13 5.84 -20.34 -16.23
N ASN A 14 5.20 -19.82 -17.28
CA ASN A 14 5.87 -18.88 -18.20
C ASN A 14 6.44 -17.64 -17.48
N HIS A 15 5.76 -17.11 -16.46
CA HIS A 15 6.14 -15.85 -15.80
C HIS A 15 6.13 -15.93 -14.28
N TYR A 16 5.76 -17.07 -13.69
CA TYR A 16 5.66 -17.24 -12.24
C TYR A 16 5.86 -18.70 -11.84
N TYR A 17 6.00 -18.90 -10.55
CA TYR A 17 6.00 -20.23 -9.93
C TYR A 17 4.68 -20.43 -9.20
N SER A 18 4.02 -21.57 -9.45
CA SER A 18 2.76 -21.94 -8.81
C SER A 18 3.03 -22.93 -7.68
N ILE A 19 2.42 -22.67 -6.54
CA ILE A 19 2.50 -23.47 -5.31
C ILE A 19 1.08 -23.86 -4.93
N ALA A 20 0.79 -25.16 -4.88
CA ALA A 20 -0.47 -25.65 -4.34
C ALA A 20 -0.35 -25.77 -2.81
N ALA A 21 -0.92 -24.81 -2.07
CA ALA A 21 -0.91 -24.77 -0.62
C ALA A 21 -2.32 -25.08 -0.08
N ASP A 22 -2.57 -26.33 0.25
CA ASP A 22 -3.89 -26.87 0.59
C ASP A 22 -4.96 -26.46 -0.45
N ALA A 23 -5.97 -25.66 -0.04
CA ALA A 23 -7.06 -25.21 -0.92
C ALA A 23 -6.79 -23.83 -1.59
N VAL A 24 -5.53 -23.35 -1.55
CA VAL A 24 -5.14 -22.04 -2.09
C VAL A 24 -3.97 -22.23 -3.04
N GLU A 25 -4.08 -21.66 -4.23
CA GLU A 25 -2.92 -21.51 -5.12
C GLU A 25 -2.17 -20.22 -4.73
N ILE A 26 -0.85 -20.34 -4.56
CA ILE A 26 0.02 -19.20 -4.33
C ILE A 26 0.98 -19.08 -5.53
N ARG A 27 1.08 -17.89 -6.08
CA ARG A 27 1.96 -17.58 -7.21
C ARG A 27 3.08 -16.67 -6.77
N VAL A 28 4.29 -16.94 -7.24
CA VAL A 28 5.51 -16.17 -6.95
C VAL A 28 6.13 -15.70 -8.24
N TRP A 29 6.33 -14.39 -8.37
CA TRP A 29 7.02 -13.75 -9.50
C TRP A 29 8.33 -13.15 -9.04
N PHE A 30 9.38 -13.33 -9.80
CA PHE A 30 10.58 -12.49 -9.74
C PHE A 30 10.37 -11.33 -10.72
N LEU A 31 9.65 -10.30 -10.27
CA LEU A 31 9.26 -9.19 -11.15
C LEU A 31 10.48 -8.42 -11.67
N THR A 32 11.45 -8.17 -10.78
CA THR A 32 12.79 -7.67 -11.11
C THR A 32 13.82 -8.40 -10.26
N ASP A 33 15.11 -8.10 -10.41
CA ASP A 33 16.16 -8.64 -9.54
C ASP A 33 15.95 -8.31 -8.05
N ASP A 34 15.18 -7.24 -7.75
CA ASP A 34 14.99 -6.68 -6.40
C ASP A 34 13.55 -6.76 -5.90
N ILE A 35 12.59 -7.22 -6.73
CA ILE A 35 11.16 -7.25 -6.38
C ILE A 35 10.59 -8.64 -6.59
N ILE A 36 10.09 -9.24 -5.52
CA ILE A 36 9.30 -10.48 -5.53
C ILE A 36 7.83 -10.11 -5.32
N ARG A 37 6.93 -10.67 -6.15
CA ARG A 37 5.49 -10.65 -5.89
C ARG A 37 5.05 -12.02 -5.43
N ILE A 38 4.27 -12.07 -4.35
CA ILE A 38 3.63 -13.27 -3.82
C ILE A 38 2.13 -13.00 -3.76
N ARG A 39 1.34 -13.78 -4.53
CA ARG A 39 -0.11 -13.64 -4.53
C ARG A 39 -0.77 -14.95 -4.14
N ALA A 40 -1.54 -14.94 -3.05
CA ALA A 40 -2.35 -16.06 -2.60
C ALA A 40 -3.80 -15.86 -3.06
N GLY A 41 -4.25 -16.68 -4.01
CA GLY A 41 -5.57 -16.58 -4.66
C GLY A 41 -6.62 -17.36 -3.88
N PHE A 42 -7.35 -16.69 -3.02
CA PHE A 42 -8.37 -17.34 -2.18
C PHE A 42 -9.68 -17.64 -2.91
N ASP A 43 -10.05 -16.80 -3.86
CA ASP A 43 -11.31 -16.94 -4.60
C ASP A 43 -11.12 -17.54 -6.00
N GLY A 44 -9.86 -17.79 -6.42
CA GLY A 44 -9.54 -18.33 -7.75
C GLY A 44 -9.72 -17.32 -8.88
N ASP A 45 -10.01 -16.06 -8.56
CA ASP A 45 -10.03 -14.97 -9.52
C ASP A 45 -8.62 -14.35 -9.62
N TRP A 46 -8.02 -14.46 -10.80
CA TRP A 46 -6.69 -13.96 -11.06
C TRP A 46 -6.71 -12.67 -11.90
N ASP A 47 -7.76 -11.87 -11.77
CA ASP A 47 -7.82 -10.55 -12.40
C ASP A 47 -6.62 -9.68 -11.96
N GLU A 48 -5.95 -9.10 -12.93
CA GLU A 48 -4.76 -8.28 -12.76
C GLU A 48 -5.05 -6.77 -12.91
N ALA A 49 -6.32 -6.37 -12.77
CA ALA A 49 -6.69 -4.95 -12.84
C ALA A 49 -6.00 -4.15 -11.75
N SER A 50 -5.37 -3.05 -12.13
CA SER A 50 -4.68 -2.14 -11.21
C SER A 50 -4.64 -0.73 -11.76
N TYR A 51 -4.93 0.24 -10.90
CA TYR A 51 -4.75 1.67 -11.16
C TYR A 51 -3.47 2.23 -10.51
N SER A 52 -2.80 1.45 -9.67
CA SER A 52 -1.61 1.88 -8.94
C SER A 52 -0.29 1.33 -9.51
N LEU A 53 -0.34 0.25 -10.29
CA LEU A 53 0.85 -0.33 -10.90
C LEU A 53 1.09 0.26 -12.27
N VAL A 54 2.24 0.91 -12.47
CA VAL A 54 2.69 1.41 -13.79
C VAL A 54 3.71 0.48 -14.45
N THR A 55 4.33 -0.41 -13.68
CA THR A 55 5.27 -1.42 -14.18
C THR A 55 4.70 -2.82 -13.90
N THR A 56 4.51 -3.61 -14.95
CA THR A 56 3.98 -4.98 -14.86
C THR A 56 4.67 -5.93 -15.83
N ALA A 57 4.63 -7.24 -15.52
CA ALA A 57 5.08 -8.30 -16.43
C ALA A 57 3.91 -9.07 -17.07
N TRP A 58 2.68 -8.67 -16.80
CA TRP A 58 1.44 -9.30 -17.26
C TRP A 58 0.48 -8.28 -17.86
N GLU A 59 -0.46 -8.75 -18.63
CA GLU A 59 -1.53 -7.95 -19.21
C GLU A 59 -2.70 -7.80 -18.23
N SER A 60 -3.41 -6.68 -18.36
CA SER A 60 -4.53 -6.32 -17.49
C SER A 60 -5.60 -5.60 -18.30
N ARG A 61 -6.86 -5.78 -17.93
CA ARG A 61 -8.00 -5.02 -18.51
C ARG A 61 -7.90 -3.50 -18.33
N THR A 62 -7.03 -3.04 -17.45
CA THR A 62 -6.77 -1.60 -17.25
C THR A 62 -5.64 -1.07 -18.13
N ASP A 63 -5.00 -1.90 -18.96
CA ASP A 63 -3.85 -1.48 -19.77
C ASP A 63 -4.23 -0.40 -20.79
N GLU A 64 -5.41 -0.51 -21.42
CA GLU A 64 -5.88 0.50 -22.37
C GLU A 64 -6.06 1.87 -21.72
N LEU A 65 -6.62 1.90 -20.50
CA LEU A 65 -6.79 3.13 -19.72
C LEU A 65 -5.45 3.71 -19.26
N MET A 66 -4.52 2.84 -18.93
CA MET A 66 -3.21 3.21 -18.36
C MET A 66 -2.09 3.29 -19.43
N LYS A 67 -2.40 3.17 -20.72
CA LYS A 67 -1.44 2.98 -21.82
C LYS A 67 -0.23 3.92 -21.80
N ASP A 68 -0.45 5.19 -21.51
CA ASP A 68 0.61 6.22 -21.50
C ASP A 68 1.51 6.16 -20.25
N TYR A 69 1.08 5.43 -19.23
CA TYR A 69 1.78 5.25 -17.95
C TYR A 69 2.26 3.83 -17.72
N ARG A 70 1.67 2.84 -18.43
CA ARG A 70 1.97 1.44 -18.23
C ARG A 70 3.27 1.03 -18.94
N LYS A 71 4.22 0.50 -18.15
CA LYS A 71 5.46 -0.08 -18.66
C LYS A 71 5.42 -1.60 -18.53
N ARG A 72 5.57 -2.29 -19.66
CA ARG A 72 5.72 -3.74 -19.69
C ARG A 72 7.20 -4.12 -19.59
N ILE A 73 7.53 -5.01 -18.63
CA ILE A 73 8.87 -5.56 -18.47
C ILE A 73 8.83 -7.09 -18.50
N PRO A 74 9.88 -7.76 -18.94
CA PRO A 74 10.03 -9.20 -18.72
C PRO A 74 10.24 -9.46 -17.23
N VAL A 75 9.84 -10.63 -16.75
CA VAL A 75 10.21 -11.12 -15.42
C VAL A 75 11.71 -11.38 -15.37
N ALA A 76 12.31 -11.22 -14.18
CA ALA A 76 13.72 -11.53 -13.98
C ALA A 76 13.97 -13.05 -14.10
N GLU A 77 15.15 -13.41 -14.60
CA GLU A 77 15.57 -14.80 -14.69
C GLU A 77 15.71 -15.42 -13.30
N SER A 78 15.21 -16.65 -13.19
CA SER A 78 15.29 -17.43 -11.96
C SER A 78 15.22 -18.92 -12.24
N THR A 79 15.68 -19.72 -11.31
CA THR A 79 15.75 -21.20 -11.43
C THR A 79 15.07 -21.84 -10.24
N LEU A 80 14.39 -22.96 -10.46
CA LEU A 80 13.69 -23.73 -9.44
C LEU A 80 14.37 -25.07 -9.19
N VAL A 81 14.56 -25.38 -7.92
CA VAL A 81 14.85 -26.73 -7.43
C VAL A 81 13.74 -27.13 -6.46
N ASP A 82 12.88 -28.06 -6.88
CA ASP A 82 11.77 -28.55 -6.06
C ASP A 82 12.17 -29.85 -5.36
N GLY A 83 12.48 -29.77 -4.07
CA GLY A 83 12.81 -30.91 -3.23
C GLY A 83 11.57 -31.44 -2.47
N GLU A 84 11.75 -32.54 -1.76
CA GLU A 84 10.67 -33.22 -1.03
C GLU A 84 10.06 -32.34 0.08
N THR A 85 10.90 -31.73 0.91
CA THR A 85 10.49 -30.91 2.08
C THR A 85 10.53 -29.41 1.82
N ARG A 86 11.28 -29.00 0.80
CA ARG A 86 11.54 -27.58 0.50
C ARG A 86 11.78 -27.39 -1.00
N ALA A 87 11.22 -26.33 -1.56
CA ALA A 87 11.59 -25.82 -2.86
C ALA A 87 12.42 -24.53 -2.71
N VAL A 88 13.35 -24.32 -3.64
CA VAL A 88 14.22 -23.15 -3.69
C VAL A 88 14.15 -22.52 -5.07
N ILE A 89 13.78 -21.23 -5.12
CA ILE A 89 13.75 -20.45 -6.35
C ILE A 89 14.87 -19.40 -6.22
N THR A 90 15.83 -19.45 -7.13
CA THR A 90 17.00 -18.58 -7.08
C THR A 90 17.02 -17.62 -8.26
N GLY A 91 16.91 -16.33 -7.98
CA GLY A 91 17.16 -15.23 -8.90
C GLY A 91 18.57 -14.67 -8.73
N LYS A 92 18.86 -13.56 -9.39
CA LYS A 92 20.18 -12.93 -9.36
C LYS A 92 20.55 -12.32 -8.00
N LYS A 93 19.60 -11.63 -7.35
CA LYS A 93 19.81 -10.93 -6.07
C LYS A 93 18.96 -11.49 -4.93
N LEU A 94 17.90 -12.19 -5.25
CA LEU A 94 16.95 -12.71 -4.28
C LEU A 94 16.78 -14.20 -4.43
N ARG A 95 16.55 -14.88 -3.32
CA ARG A 95 16.23 -16.30 -3.25
C ARG A 95 14.97 -16.48 -2.42
N VAL A 96 14.01 -17.26 -2.94
CA VAL A 96 12.80 -17.66 -2.26
C VAL A 96 12.91 -19.11 -1.85
N GLU A 97 12.69 -19.43 -0.58
CA GLU A 97 12.58 -20.78 -0.08
C GLU A 97 11.12 -21.04 0.34
N VAL A 98 10.56 -22.13 -0.14
CA VAL A 98 9.22 -22.60 0.17
C VAL A 98 9.38 -23.84 1.03
N GLU A 99 9.17 -23.74 2.32
CA GLU A 99 9.04 -24.91 3.21
C GLU A 99 7.65 -25.49 3.03
N LYS A 100 7.53 -26.83 2.93
CA LYS A 100 6.27 -27.49 2.53
C LYS A 100 5.39 -27.92 3.69
N ASP A 101 5.99 -28.28 4.82
CA ASP A 101 5.29 -28.80 6.01
C ASP A 101 6.04 -28.48 7.31
N PRO A 102 5.60 -27.56 8.16
CA PRO A 102 4.50 -26.61 7.89
C PRO A 102 4.86 -25.60 6.79
N PHE A 103 3.87 -25.20 6.00
CA PHE A 103 4.06 -24.30 4.87
C PHE A 103 4.46 -22.91 5.32
N ARG A 104 5.51 -22.37 4.71
CA ARG A 104 5.89 -20.95 4.78
C ARG A 104 6.80 -20.55 3.61
N ILE A 105 6.84 -19.27 3.32
CA ILE A 105 7.77 -18.66 2.37
C ILE A 105 8.78 -17.83 3.13
N CYS A 106 10.07 -18.01 2.79
CA CYS A 106 11.17 -17.17 3.26
C CYS A 106 11.88 -16.54 2.06
N VAL A 107 12.30 -15.28 2.20
CA VAL A 107 13.05 -14.56 1.16
C VAL A 107 14.37 -14.09 1.72
N TYR A 108 15.43 -14.36 0.97
CA TYR A 108 16.83 -14.03 1.30
C TYR A 108 17.43 -13.17 0.21
N ASP A 109 18.36 -12.33 0.57
CA ASP A 109 19.23 -11.65 -0.40
C ASP A 109 20.40 -12.55 -0.85
N ALA A 110 21.25 -12.01 -1.74
CA ALA A 110 22.40 -12.75 -2.28
C ALA A 110 23.47 -13.08 -1.24
N GLU A 111 23.56 -12.32 -0.15
CA GLU A 111 24.46 -12.57 0.97
C GLU A 111 23.90 -13.60 1.97
N GLY A 112 22.68 -14.07 1.76
CA GLY A 112 21.99 -15.02 2.64
C GLY A 112 21.31 -14.38 3.85
N THR A 113 21.15 -13.05 3.87
CA THR A 113 20.37 -12.37 4.91
C THR A 113 18.91 -12.63 4.69
N MET A 114 18.18 -13.07 5.72
CA MET A 114 16.75 -13.26 5.67
C MET A 114 16.05 -11.90 5.69
N LEU A 115 15.38 -11.56 4.59
CA LEU A 115 14.65 -10.32 4.43
C LEU A 115 13.18 -10.45 4.90
N HIS A 116 12.61 -11.64 4.67
CA HIS A 116 11.23 -11.96 5.00
C HIS A 116 11.11 -13.43 5.38
N ALA A 117 10.23 -13.71 6.32
CA ALA A 117 9.75 -15.06 6.60
C ALA A 117 8.29 -15.01 7.05
N ASP A 118 7.49 -15.92 6.56
CA ASP A 118 6.14 -16.16 7.08
C ASP A 118 6.21 -16.84 8.46
N ILE A 119 5.17 -16.67 9.27
CA ILE A 119 4.98 -17.50 10.46
C ILE A 119 4.41 -18.84 10.01
N PRO A 120 5.07 -19.98 10.30
CA PRO A 120 4.53 -21.30 10.01
C PRO A 120 3.13 -21.46 10.60
N GLU A 121 2.26 -22.22 9.93
CA GLU A 121 0.86 -22.46 10.34
C GLU A 121 -0.08 -21.26 10.27
N LEU A 122 0.45 -20.03 10.19
CA LEU A 122 -0.33 -18.80 10.16
C LEU A 122 -0.10 -17.95 8.90
N ALA A 123 0.76 -18.40 7.99
CA ALA A 123 1.22 -17.63 6.85
C ALA A 123 0.07 -16.99 6.05
N TYR A 124 -0.77 -17.82 5.45
CA TYR A 124 -1.89 -17.37 4.63
C TYR A 124 -3.17 -18.08 5.08
N ARG A 125 -4.19 -17.31 5.42
CA ARG A 125 -5.45 -17.87 5.87
C ARG A 125 -6.65 -16.96 5.59
N GLU A 126 -7.83 -17.58 5.59
CA GLU A 126 -9.14 -16.93 5.63
C GLU A 126 -9.75 -17.14 7.02
N ASP A 127 -10.25 -16.10 7.67
CA ASP A 127 -10.96 -16.21 8.95
C ASP A 127 -12.46 -16.57 8.76
N SER A 128 -13.20 -16.65 9.86
CA SER A 128 -14.64 -16.96 9.84
C SER A 128 -15.49 -15.89 9.13
N ASN A 129 -14.99 -14.66 9.03
CA ASN A 129 -15.64 -13.56 8.34
C ASN A 129 -15.19 -13.43 6.87
N ARG A 130 -14.45 -14.43 6.36
CA ARG A 130 -13.87 -14.48 5.03
C ARG A 130 -12.82 -13.40 4.77
N ARG A 131 -12.23 -12.81 5.80
CA ARG A 131 -11.12 -11.89 5.64
C ARG A 131 -9.83 -12.63 5.33
N ARG A 132 -9.01 -12.04 4.48
CA ARG A 132 -7.72 -12.61 4.05
C ARG A 132 -6.63 -12.12 4.97
N ILE A 133 -5.84 -13.03 5.50
CA ILE A 133 -4.81 -12.73 6.50
C ILE A 133 -3.49 -13.29 6.03
N HIS A 134 -2.47 -12.45 6.09
CA HIS A 134 -1.07 -12.82 5.95
C HIS A 134 -0.32 -12.49 7.23
N THR A 135 0.55 -13.40 7.69
CA THR A 135 1.30 -13.22 8.95
C THR A 135 2.79 -13.46 8.73
N SER A 136 3.59 -12.45 9.04
CA SER A 136 5.05 -12.45 8.85
C SER A 136 5.80 -12.36 10.16
N GLN A 137 6.95 -13.00 10.24
CA GLN A 137 7.89 -12.86 11.36
C GLN A 137 8.50 -11.47 11.38
N ILE A 138 8.61 -10.91 12.57
CA ILE A 138 9.36 -9.68 12.84
C ILE A 138 10.25 -9.86 14.06
N GLU A 139 11.29 -9.04 14.18
CA GLU A 139 12.17 -9.01 15.34
C GLU A 139 11.79 -7.87 16.31
N ASP A 140 12.20 -7.96 17.55
CA ASP A 140 11.85 -7.00 18.60
C ASP A 140 12.38 -5.59 18.32
N ASP A 141 13.44 -5.48 17.56
CA ASP A 141 14.12 -4.23 17.24
C ASP A 141 13.93 -3.79 15.78
N ASP A 142 13.01 -4.43 15.02
CA ASP A 142 12.62 -3.97 13.69
C ASP A 142 11.87 -2.62 13.77
N TYR A 143 12.16 -1.73 12.83
CA TYR A 143 11.45 -0.47 12.66
C TYR A 143 10.51 -0.53 11.44
N PHE A 144 9.38 0.15 11.55
CA PHE A 144 8.35 0.16 10.50
C PHE A 144 7.93 1.60 10.16
N TYR A 145 8.03 1.96 8.88
CA TYR A 145 7.75 3.30 8.38
C TYR A 145 6.79 3.26 7.19
N GLY A 146 5.84 4.17 7.09
CA GLY A 146 4.93 4.27 5.94
C GLY A 146 3.46 4.27 6.34
N PHE A 147 2.63 3.48 5.65
CA PHE A 147 1.18 3.33 5.81
C PHE A 147 0.34 4.52 5.34
N GLY A 148 0.91 5.45 4.57
CA GLY A 148 0.24 6.66 4.14
C GLY A 148 0.18 7.72 5.25
N GLU A 149 -0.97 8.36 5.42
CA GLU A 149 -1.16 9.40 6.42
C GLU A 149 -1.55 8.77 7.76
N LYS A 150 -0.62 8.78 8.69
CA LYS A 150 -0.78 8.18 10.03
C LYS A 150 -0.22 9.10 11.10
N GLY A 151 -1.04 9.40 12.11
CA GLY A 151 -0.61 10.15 13.30
C GLY A 151 0.36 9.39 14.20
N GLY A 152 0.81 10.04 15.27
CA GLY A 152 1.67 9.46 16.29
C GLY A 152 3.14 9.33 15.88
N GLU A 153 3.82 8.37 16.51
CA GLU A 153 5.24 8.12 16.30
C GLU A 153 5.58 7.73 14.85
N ILE A 154 6.76 8.14 14.38
CA ILE A 154 7.25 7.79 13.03
C ILE A 154 7.44 6.28 12.90
N ASN A 155 8.06 5.62 13.88
CA ASN A 155 8.14 4.17 13.95
C ASN A 155 6.78 3.60 14.37
N LYS A 156 6.21 2.76 13.55
CA LYS A 156 4.90 2.12 13.77
C LYS A 156 4.97 0.75 14.45
N ALA A 157 6.13 0.38 15.01
CA ALA A 157 6.23 -0.83 15.84
C ALA A 157 5.21 -0.80 16.99
N GLU A 158 4.65 -1.96 17.31
CA GLU A 158 3.66 -2.16 18.37
C GLU A 158 2.34 -1.36 18.17
N LYS A 159 2.00 -1.02 16.93
CA LYS A 159 0.75 -0.31 16.58
C LYS A 159 -0.16 -1.17 15.71
N TYR A 160 -1.44 -0.86 15.77
CA TYR A 160 -2.37 -1.19 14.68
C TYR A 160 -2.43 -0.03 13.70
N MET A 161 -2.57 -0.35 12.40
CA MET A 161 -2.77 0.64 11.34
C MET A 161 -4.02 0.26 10.57
N ASN A 162 -5.03 1.12 10.62
CA ASN A 162 -6.31 0.89 9.94
C ASN A 162 -6.34 1.59 8.57
N MET A 163 -6.74 0.89 7.53
CA MET A 163 -6.87 1.37 6.15
C MET A 163 -8.34 1.33 5.73
N ALA A 164 -9.17 2.13 6.38
CA ALA A 164 -10.58 2.26 6.07
C ALA A 164 -10.93 3.72 5.83
N PRO A 165 -11.75 4.04 4.80
CA PRO A 165 -12.14 5.41 4.53
C PRO A 165 -12.96 5.97 5.70
N GLY A 166 -12.64 7.20 6.10
CA GLY A 166 -13.34 7.88 7.17
C GLY A 166 -13.07 9.38 7.15
N ASP A 167 -13.95 10.15 7.73
CA ASP A 167 -13.77 11.59 7.93
C ASP A 167 -13.26 11.82 9.36
N ALA A 168 -11.97 12.12 9.48
CA ALA A 168 -11.29 12.28 10.76
C ALA A 168 -11.53 13.67 11.38
N MET A 169 -12.78 14.08 11.51
CA MET A 169 -13.14 15.33 12.13
C MET A 169 -12.84 15.33 13.64
N GLY A 170 -12.17 16.36 14.12
CA GLY A 170 -11.80 16.46 15.53
C GLY A 170 -10.74 15.46 15.97
N TYR A 171 -9.80 15.15 15.09
CA TYR A 171 -8.76 14.14 15.35
C TYR A 171 -7.73 14.55 16.41
N ASN A 172 -7.19 13.54 17.08
CA ASN A 172 -6.00 13.64 17.92
C ASN A 172 -4.79 13.17 17.11
N ALA A 173 -3.82 14.04 16.87
CA ALA A 173 -2.66 13.76 16.03
C ALA A 173 -1.79 12.58 16.51
N LYS A 174 -1.90 12.16 17.79
CA LYS A 174 -1.14 11.02 18.34
C LYS A 174 -1.86 9.68 18.23
N GLU A 175 -3.18 9.70 18.19
CA GLU A 175 -3.98 8.49 18.45
C GLU A 175 -5.01 8.19 17.37
N THR A 176 -5.52 9.20 16.65
CA THR A 176 -6.56 8.98 15.66
C THR A 176 -6.02 8.17 14.48
N ASP A 177 -6.69 7.07 14.22
CA ASP A 177 -6.52 6.22 13.06
C ASP A 177 -7.90 5.64 12.69
N SER A 178 -8.40 5.87 11.54
CA SER A 178 -7.77 6.21 10.26
C SER A 178 -7.83 7.73 9.97
N LEU A 179 -6.87 8.20 9.15
CA LEU A 179 -6.94 9.53 8.53
C LEU A 179 -7.38 9.39 7.05
N TYR A 180 -6.92 10.25 6.14
CA TYR A 180 -7.48 10.33 4.78
C TYR A 180 -6.70 9.54 3.72
N LYS A 181 -5.38 9.37 3.87
CA LYS A 181 -4.53 8.70 2.86
C LYS A 181 -4.13 7.32 3.32
N HIS A 182 -4.67 6.31 2.65
CA HIS A 182 -4.41 4.91 2.93
C HIS A 182 -3.49 4.34 1.86
N ILE A 183 -2.27 4.02 2.23
CA ILE A 183 -1.28 3.40 1.35
C ILE A 183 -0.81 2.12 2.05
N PRO A 184 -1.25 0.93 1.61
CA PRO A 184 -0.90 -0.34 2.24
C PRO A 184 0.53 -0.74 1.86
N PHE A 185 1.46 0.19 2.09
CA PHE A 185 2.89 0.07 1.89
C PHE A 185 3.62 0.52 3.13
N TYR A 186 4.55 -0.30 3.59
CA TYR A 186 5.48 0.06 4.65
C TYR A 186 6.88 -0.49 4.38
N ILE A 187 7.86 0.10 5.02
CA ILE A 187 9.26 -0.33 4.99
C ILE A 187 9.61 -0.90 6.35
N LYS A 188 10.04 -2.16 6.38
CA LYS A 188 10.70 -2.78 7.51
C LYS A 188 12.20 -2.48 7.43
N LEU A 189 12.75 -1.82 8.43
CA LEU A 189 14.19 -1.64 8.61
C LEU A 189 14.67 -2.59 9.69
N GLN A 190 15.44 -3.60 9.29
CA GLN A 190 16.06 -4.55 10.19
C GLN A 190 17.25 -3.89 10.88
N ARG A 191 17.15 -3.65 12.18
CA ARG A 191 18.19 -2.94 12.93
C ARG A 191 19.52 -3.68 12.94
N GLY A 192 19.48 -5.00 13.11
CA GLY A 192 20.68 -5.84 13.19
C GLY A 192 21.50 -5.82 11.90
N THR A 193 20.86 -5.99 10.75
CA THR A 193 21.48 -6.02 9.43
C THR A 193 21.56 -4.65 8.76
N LYS A 194 20.77 -3.67 9.22
CA LYS A 194 20.54 -2.35 8.62
C LYS A 194 19.94 -2.42 7.21
N LYS A 195 19.38 -3.55 6.82
CA LYS A 195 18.72 -3.73 5.51
C LYS A 195 17.26 -3.30 5.58
N ALA A 196 16.80 -2.66 4.51
CA ALA A 196 15.43 -2.21 4.36
C ALA A 196 14.67 -3.12 3.38
N VAL A 197 13.43 -3.42 3.70
CA VAL A 197 12.51 -4.20 2.84
C VAL A 197 11.16 -3.50 2.79
N GLY A 198 10.68 -3.17 1.60
CA GLY A 198 9.34 -2.66 1.38
C GLY A 198 8.33 -3.80 1.29
N TYR A 199 7.22 -3.60 1.95
CA TYR A 199 6.04 -4.48 1.90
C TYR A 199 4.90 -3.68 1.29
N PHE A 200 4.53 -3.98 0.06
CA PHE A 200 3.40 -3.37 -0.60
C PHE A 200 2.31 -4.41 -0.81
N TYR A 201 1.22 -4.28 -0.06
CA TYR A 201 0.02 -5.09 -0.25
C TYR A 201 -0.88 -4.40 -1.26
N HIS A 202 -0.92 -4.93 -2.47
CA HIS A 202 -1.71 -4.41 -3.57
C HIS A 202 -3.19 -4.74 -3.36
N SER A 203 -3.84 -3.99 -2.50
CA SER A 203 -5.25 -4.15 -2.14
C SER A 203 -5.97 -2.79 -2.15
N THR A 204 -7.19 -2.80 -2.65
CA THR A 204 -8.13 -1.67 -2.60
C THR A 204 -9.27 -1.90 -1.60
N ALA A 205 -9.31 -3.06 -0.97
CA ALA A 205 -10.26 -3.38 0.09
C ALA A 205 -9.86 -2.69 1.41
N GLU A 206 -10.83 -2.49 2.28
CA GLU A 206 -10.55 -2.13 3.66
C GLU A 206 -9.63 -3.18 4.28
N CYS A 207 -8.60 -2.71 4.95
CA CYS A 207 -7.60 -3.60 5.54
C CYS A 207 -6.99 -2.98 6.80
N ASP A 208 -6.33 -3.81 7.57
CA ASP A 208 -5.60 -3.39 8.76
C ASP A 208 -4.28 -4.14 8.91
N PHE A 209 -3.37 -3.54 9.67
CA PHE A 209 -2.09 -4.10 10.02
C PHE A 209 -1.93 -4.16 11.54
N ASN A 210 -1.44 -5.29 12.02
CA ASN A 210 -0.87 -5.43 13.36
C ASN A 210 0.66 -5.46 13.23
N MET A 211 1.33 -4.48 13.80
CA MET A 211 2.78 -4.33 13.69
C MET A 211 3.50 -4.82 14.96
N GLY A 212 3.17 -6.04 15.42
CA GLY A 212 3.75 -6.64 16.61
C GLY A 212 3.13 -6.16 17.92
N ARG A 213 1.95 -5.53 17.88
CA ARG A 213 1.19 -5.19 19.10
C ARG A 213 0.61 -6.42 19.78
N GLU A 214 0.11 -7.37 19.00
CA GLU A 214 -0.28 -8.68 19.52
C GLU A 214 0.97 -9.53 19.75
N LYS A 215 1.04 -10.14 20.92
CA LYS A 215 2.11 -11.05 21.34
C LYS A 215 1.49 -12.35 21.81
N ARG A 216 2.06 -13.46 21.35
CA ARG A 216 1.64 -14.81 21.75
C ARG A 216 2.85 -15.63 22.14
N ASN A 217 2.72 -16.42 23.20
CA ASN A 217 3.84 -17.19 23.76
C ASN A 217 4.27 -18.39 22.90
N TYR A 218 3.45 -18.79 21.91
CA TYR A 218 3.68 -19.98 21.09
C TYR A 218 4.37 -19.70 19.76
N TRP A 219 4.40 -18.45 19.31
CA TRP A 219 4.99 -18.05 18.04
C TRP A 219 6.01 -16.93 18.23
N HIS A 220 6.95 -16.84 17.29
CA HIS A 220 7.78 -15.66 17.15
C HIS A 220 6.93 -14.40 17.11
N ARG A 221 7.54 -13.27 17.42
CA ARG A 221 6.90 -11.98 17.22
C ARG A 221 6.51 -11.82 15.75
N TYR A 222 5.33 -11.29 15.51
CA TYR A 222 4.77 -11.23 14.18
C TYR A 222 4.09 -9.91 13.86
N SER A 223 4.06 -9.58 12.58
CA SER A 223 3.13 -8.62 12.00
C SER A 223 2.07 -9.37 11.22
N SER A 224 0.89 -8.77 11.08
CA SER A 224 -0.13 -9.32 10.19
C SER A 224 -0.82 -8.24 9.38
N PHE A 225 -1.12 -8.59 8.14
CA PHE A 225 -2.04 -7.88 7.25
C PHE A 225 -3.36 -8.62 7.23
N ARG A 226 -4.48 -7.88 7.25
CA ARG A 226 -5.82 -8.44 7.13
C ARG A 226 -6.67 -7.55 6.23
N ALA A 227 -7.27 -8.13 5.20
CA ALA A 227 -8.15 -7.45 4.26
C ALA A 227 -9.55 -8.07 4.24
N ASP A 228 -10.57 -7.24 4.06
CA ASP A 228 -11.97 -7.67 4.07
C ASP A 228 -12.36 -8.38 2.77
N ALA A 229 -11.62 -8.19 1.68
CA ALA A 229 -11.88 -8.82 0.39
C ALA A 229 -10.60 -8.93 -0.47
N GLY A 230 -10.71 -9.62 -1.59
CA GLY A 230 -9.62 -9.82 -2.54
C GLY A 230 -8.66 -10.93 -2.14
N ASP A 231 -7.49 -10.91 -2.74
CA ASP A 231 -6.38 -11.82 -2.46
C ASP A 231 -5.38 -11.20 -1.48
N VAL A 232 -4.46 -12.00 -0.96
CA VAL A 232 -3.21 -11.47 -0.42
C VAL A 232 -2.25 -11.30 -1.59
N ASP A 233 -2.02 -10.07 -2.02
CA ASP A 233 -1.13 -9.72 -3.14
C ASP A 233 0.00 -8.82 -2.62
N LEU A 234 1.13 -9.42 -2.29
CA LEU A 234 2.26 -8.80 -1.62
C LEU A 234 3.43 -8.62 -2.60
N PHE A 235 3.94 -7.40 -2.71
CA PHE A 235 5.22 -7.09 -3.33
C PHE A 235 6.26 -6.88 -2.22
N LEU A 236 7.27 -7.73 -2.21
CA LEU A 236 8.47 -7.56 -1.37
C LEU A 236 9.54 -6.85 -2.19
N ILE A 237 9.93 -5.68 -1.73
CA ILE A 237 10.85 -4.78 -2.43
C ILE A 237 12.14 -4.71 -1.61
N ALA A 238 13.14 -5.47 -2.02
CA ALA A 238 14.42 -5.47 -1.35
C ALA A 238 15.19 -4.17 -1.63
N GLY A 239 15.89 -3.67 -0.65
CA GLY A 239 16.81 -2.54 -0.78
C GLY A 239 17.86 -2.59 0.32
N PRO A 240 19.14 -2.25 0.06
CA PRO A 240 20.08 -2.07 1.14
C PRO A 240 19.71 -0.85 2.01
N SER A 241 18.98 0.13 1.46
CA SER A 241 18.55 1.33 2.16
C SER A 241 17.08 1.63 1.95
N ILE A 242 16.50 2.48 2.83
CA ILE A 242 15.13 3.01 2.70
C ILE A 242 14.97 3.78 1.37
N GLY A 243 15.98 4.57 0.97
CA GLY A 243 15.94 5.34 -0.28
C GLY A 243 15.77 4.46 -1.51
N GLU A 244 16.51 3.36 -1.60
CA GLU A 244 16.40 2.41 -2.72
C GLU A 244 15.07 1.66 -2.72
N VAL A 245 14.52 1.33 -1.55
CA VAL A 245 13.17 0.75 -1.47
C VAL A 245 12.12 1.73 -2.02
N ILE A 246 12.21 3.02 -1.65
CA ILE A 246 11.29 4.06 -2.15
C ILE A 246 11.46 4.24 -3.67
N GLU A 247 12.69 4.26 -4.18
CA GLU A 247 12.95 4.36 -5.61
C GLU A 247 12.29 3.22 -6.38
N ARG A 248 12.50 1.97 -5.96
CA ARG A 248 11.90 0.77 -6.57
C ARG A 248 10.38 0.72 -6.42
N TYR A 249 9.86 1.14 -5.28
CA TYR A 249 8.42 1.27 -5.08
C TYR A 249 7.81 2.30 -6.05
N THR A 250 8.45 3.44 -6.25
CA THR A 250 7.97 4.46 -7.18
C THR A 250 8.21 4.09 -8.65
N ASP A 251 9.19 3.26 -8.97
CA ASP A 251 9.32 2.64 -10.30
C ASP A 251 8.17 1.67 -10.59
N LEU A 252 7.68 0.99 -9.57
CA LEU A 252 6.53 0.09 -9.67
C LEU A 252 5.19 0.82 -9.76
N THR A 253 5.00 1.90 -8.98
CA THR A 253 3.71 2.60 -8.81
C THR A 253 3.63 3.96 -9.49
N GLY A 254 4.71 4.44 -10.08
CA GLY A 254 4.82 5.75 -10.71
C GLY A 254 5.52 6.78 -9.83
N LYS A 255 6.35 7.59 -10.47
CA LYS A 255 7.04 8.71 -9.82
C LYS A 255 6.18 9.96 -9.84
N SER A 256 6.27 10.76 -8.79
CA SER A 256 5.63 12.08 -8.74
C SER A 256 6.22 13.00 -9.81
N VAL A 257 5.36 13.83 -10.41
CA VAL A 257 5.80 14.91 -11.28
C VAL A 257 6.49 16.00 -10.47
N LEU A 258 7.43 16.71 -11.09
CA LEU A 258 8.04 17.89 -10.48
C LEU A 258 7.01 19.03 -10.48
N LEU A 259 6.54 19.40 -9.31
CA LEU A 259 5.59 20.49 -9.13
C LEU A 259 6.31 21.86 -9.11
N PRO A 260 5.61 22.95 -9.49
CA PRO A 260 6.14 24.30 -9.27
C PRO A 260 6.27 24.61 -7.78
N LYS A 261 7.18 25.53 -7.42
CA LYS A 261 7.42 25.90 -6.01
C LYS A 261 6.16 26.33 -5.27
N SER A 262 5.25 27.06 -5.94
CA SER A 262 3.97 27.50 -5.37
C SER A 262 3.07 26.36 -4.89
N ALA A 263 3.20 25.15 -5.46
CA ALA A 263 2.44 23.98 -5.01
C ALA A 263 2.93 23.41 -3.66
N PHE A 264 4.10 23.83 -3.19
CA PHE A 264 4.66 23.47 -1.88
C PHE A 264 4.49 24.55 -0.83
N GLY A 265 3.89 25.69 -1.20
CA GLY A 265 3.62 26.79 -0.31
C GLY A 265 2.29 26.63 0.43
N TYR A 266 1.88 27.69 1.12
CA TYR A 266 0.60 27.68 1.81
C TYR A 266 -0.56 27.88 0.83
N LEU A 267 -1.44 26.88 0.77
CA LEU A 267 -2.68 26.94 0.02
C LEU A 267 -3.83 27.09 1.03
N GLY A 268 -4.39 28.28 1.12
CA GLY A 268 -5.55 28.54 1.98
C GLY A 268 -6.76 27.71 1.54
N SER A 269 -7.57 27.28 2.48
CA SER A 269 -8.86 26.63 2.20
C SER A 269 -9.82 26.87 3.35
N SER A 270 -11.09 27.14 3.04
CA SER A 270 -12.15 27.29 4.03
C SER A 270 -13.50 26.96 3.39
N MET A 271 -14.39 26.38 4.18
CA MET A 271 -15.80 26.26 3.79
C MET A 271 -16.54 27.59 3.88
N TYR A 272 -16.15 28.46 4.81
CA TYR A 272 -16.83 29.71 5.10
C TYR A 272 -16.97 30.62 3.88
N TYR A 273 -15.86 30.96 3.22
CA TYR A 273 -15.88 31.91 2.10
C TYR A 273 -16.67 31.41 0.88
N PRO A 274 -16.50 30.15 0.40
CA PRO A 274 -17.29 29.65 -0.72
C PRO A 274 -18.79 29.43 -0.41
N GLU A 275 -19.19 29.45 0.86
CA GLU A 275 -20.58 29.22 1.29
C GLU A 275 -21.30 30.50 1.67
N LEU A 276 -20.71 31.66 1.55
CA LEU A 276 -21.40 32.95 1.66
C LEU A 276 -22.53 33.03 0.63
N PRO A 277 -23.64 33.78 0.93
CA PRO A 277 -24.78 33.90 0.02
C PRO A 277 -24.44 34.55 -1.33
N GLU A 278 -23.43 35.48 -1.31
CA GLU A 278 -22.96 36.24 -2.48
C GLU A 278 -21.55 36.76 -2.25
N ASN A 279 -20.89 37.26 -3.31
CA ASN A 279 -19.56 37.90 -3.26
C ASN A 279 -18.46 37.04 -2.60
N CYS A 280 -18.49 35.73 -2.84
CA CYS A 280 -17.53 34.79 -2.28
C CYS A 280 -16.10 35.05 -2.79
N ASP A 281 -15.97 35.46 -4.06
CA ASP A 281 -14.71 35.85 -4.71
C ASP A 281 -14.08 37.08 -4.05
N ASP A 282 -14.87 38.15 -3.82
CA ASP A 282 -14.42 39.37 -3.14
C ASP A 282 -13.92 39.04 -1.72
N ALA A 283 -14.66 38.22 -0.96
CA ALA A 283 -14.27 37.82 0.39
C ALA A 283 -12.99 36.98 0.43
N ILE A 284 -12.76 36.15 -0.56
CA ILE A 284 -11.51 35.37 -0.67
C ILE A 284 -10.32 36.29 -1.04
N LEU A 285 -10.53 37.25 -1.93
CA LEU A 285 -9.50 38.23 -2.28
C LEU A 285 -9.14 39.11 -1.08
N GLU A 286 -10.12 39.57 -0.31
CA GLU A 286 -9.90 40.31 0.95
C GLU A 286 -9.08 39.50 1.95
N PHE A 287 -9.40 38.20 2.12
CA PHE A 287 -8.59 37.30 2.96
C PHE A 287 -7.13 37.22 2.47
N ILE A 288 -6.92 37.07 1.17
CA ILE A 288 -5.57 37.00 0.60
C ILE A 288 -4.81 38.32 0.80
N ASP A 289 -5.46 39.45 0.65
CA ASP A 289 -4.85 40.75 0.84
C ASP A 289 -4.50 40.99 2.32
N THR A 290 -5.40 40.64 3.24
CA THR A 290 -5.12 40.66 4.69
C THR A 290 -3.91 39.81 5.04
N THR A 291 -3.79 38.60 4.49
CA THR A 291 -2.60 37.74 4.76
C THR A 291 -1.31 38.34 4.24
N LYS A 292 -1.34 39.04 3.10
CA LYS A 292 -0.17 39.77 2.56
C LYS A 292 0.21 40.94 3.46
N GLU A 293 -0.77 41.73 3.92
CA GLU A 293 -0.53 42.87 4.84
C GLU A 293 0.08 42.38 6.17
N GLU A 294 -0.35 41.26 6.68
CA GLU A 294 0.20 40.61 7.89
C GLU A 294 1.56 39.92 7.64
N GLY A 295 2.08 39.93 6.42
CA GLY A 295 3.34 39.26 6.07
C GLY A 295 3.30 37.75 6.04
N ILE A 296 2.11 37.15 5.91
CA ILE A 296 1.91 35.71 5.81
C ILE A 296 1.95 35.31 4.33
N PRO A 297 2.92 34.48 3.90
CA PRO A 297 2.98 34.07 2.51
C PRO A 297 1.82 33.11 2.18
N VAL A 298 1.10 33.41 1.10
CA VAL A 298 0.02 32.58 0.55
C VAL A 298 0.27 32.39 -0.93
N ASP A 299 0.32 31.12 -1.38
CA ASP A 299 0.60 30.76 -2.77
C ASP A 299 -0.69 30.47 -3.57
N GLY A 300 -1.80 30.23 -2.91
CA GLY A 300 -3.08 30.00 -3.55
C GLY A 300 -4.23 29.78 -2.57
N PHE A 301 -5.43 29.64 -3.13
CA PHE A 301 -6.63 29.32 -2.36
C PHE A 301 -7.41 28.18 -3.02
N GLN A 302 -7.68 27.13 -2.27
CA GLN A 302 -8.50 25.98 -2.71
C GLN A 302 -9.95 26.19 -2.31
N LEU A 303 -10.84 26.20 -3.30
CA LEU A 303 -12.27 26.35 -3.06
C LEU A 303 -12.87 25.07 -2.51
N SER A 304 -13.55 25.15 -1.39
CA SER A 304 -14.40 24.09 -0.89
C SER A 304 -15.72 24.00 -1.71
N SER A 305 -16.51 22.95 -1.52
CA SER A 305 -17.68 22.58 -2.31
C SER A 305 -18.76 23.67 -2.49
N GLY A 306 -18.71 24.75 -1.74
CA GLY A 306 -19.62 25.89 -1.87
C GLY A 306 -19.61 26.55 -3.25
N TYR A 307 -18.46 26.51 -3.97
CA TYR A 307 -18.32 27.12 -5.30
C TYR A 307 -19.27 26.49 -6.35
N CYS A 308 -19.62 25.22 -6.19
CA CYS A 308 -20.48 24.47 -7.09
C CYS A 308 -21.82 24.06 -6.47
N ALA A 309 -22.13 24.57 -5.26
CA ALA A 309 -23.39 24.26 -4.57
C ALA A 309 -24.50 25.14 -5.09
N VAL A 310 -25.58 24.52 -5.57
CA VAL A 310 -26.78 25.18 -6.12
C VAL A 310 -27.98 24.76 -5.29
N GLU A 311 -28.75 25.74 -4.84
CA GLU A 311 -30.03 25.50 -4.16
C GLU A 311 -31.10 25.05 -5.16
N THR A 312 -31.82 24.00 -4.82
CA THR A 312 -32.95 23.45 -5.60
C THR A 312 -34.13 23.19 -4.67
N GLU A 313 -35.29 22.94 -5.22
CA GLU A 313 -36.48 22.55 -4.45
C GLU A 313 -36.28 21.28 -3.63
N GLN A 314 -35.31 20.42 -4.01
CA GLN A 314 -34.96 19.17 -3.34
C GLN A 314 -33.76 19.32 -2.36
N GLY A 315 -33.33 20.56 -2.09
CA GLY A 315 -32.16 20.87 -1.27
C GLY A 315 -30.92 21.27 -2.07
N ILE A 316 -29.76 21.29 -1.42
CA ILE A 316 -28.50 21.72 -2.05
C ILE A 316 -27.95 20.57 -2.91
N LYS A 317 -27.72 20.85 -4.18
CA LYS A 317 -26.94 19.96 -5.09
C LYS A 317 -25.56 20.52 -5.33
N ARG A 318 -24.56 19.66 -5.30
CA ARG A 318 -23.18 19.99 -5.66
C ARG A 318 -22.89 19.48 -7.07
N CYS A 319 -22.69 20.43 -7.98
CA CYS A 319 -22.43 20.17 -9.41
C CYS A 319 -20.95 20.42 -9.68
N SER A 320 -20.08 19.46 -9.36
CA SER A 320 -18.63 19.58 -9.50
C SER A 320 -18.24 20.16 -10.86
N PHE A 321 -17.22 21.02 -10.88
CA PHE A 321 -16.72 21.75 -12.04
C PHE A 321 -17.72 22.76 -12.66
N THR A 322 -18.77 23.13 -11.94
CA THR A 322 -19.74 24.14 -12.36
C THR A 322 -19.75 25.28 -11.36
N TRP A 323 -19.59 26.50 -11.81
CA TRP A 323 -19.63 27.69 -10.96
C TRP A 323 -21.04 28.05 -10.53
N ASN A 324 -21.19 28.41 -9.27
CA ASN A 324 -22.38 29.07 -8.79
C ASN A 324 -22.26 30.61 -9.01
N TYR A 325 -22.76 31.11 -10.12
CA TYR A 325 -22.67 32.52 -10.49
C TYR A 325 -23.51 33.49 -9.61
N LYS A 326 -24.27 32.98 -8.63
CA LYS A 326 -24.84 33.82 -7.58
C LYS A 326 -23.84 34.19 -6.52
N ARG A 327 -22.85 33.29 -6.27
CA ARG A 327 -21.82 33.42 -5.23
C ARG A 327 -20.52 33.99 -5.77
N PHE A 328 -20.18 33.65 -6.99
CA PHE A 328 -18.96 34.07 -7.68
C PHE A 328 -19.31 34.86 -8.94
N LYS A 329 -18.62 35.97 -9.18
CA LYS A 329 -18.81 36.85 -10.33
C LYS A 329 -17.85 36.51 -11.48
#